data_463bda64dc3afd9f663f0c9017ecc02d
#
_entry.id   463bda64dc3afd9f663f0c9017ecc02d
#
_cell.length_a   1.000
_cell.length_b   1.000
_cell.length_c   1.000
_cell.angle_alpha   90.00
_cell.angle_beta   90.00
_cell.angle_gamma   90.00
#
_symmetry.space_group_name_H-M   'P 1'
#
loop_
_entity.id
_entity.type
_entity.pdbx_description
1 polymer ?
#
loop_
_entity_poly.entity_id
_entity_poly.type
_entity_poly.pdbx_seq_one_letter_code
_entity_poly.pdbx_strand_id
1 'polypeptide(L)'
;IVGWWFLHAGLDKFLAWPFDASWFVGGAAAQTSLGPVVTLFSDGILLSFTNIMVPLGQTLIGLGLIVGALTRLAAFFGAFLMTFFYFINGETGGWAHGVITGDLLGLLIFAMIATLGAGRVLGVDAYLAKTSFVRDHPRLRYFIG
;
A
#
# COMPACT_ATOMS: atom_id res chain seq x y z
N ILE A 1 10.15 5.31 7.78
CA ILE A 1 9.56 4.26 8.64
C ILE A 1 8.52 3.46 7.87
N VAL A 2 7.41 4.05 7.38
CA VAL A 2 6.36 3.29 6.67
C VAL A 2 6.86 2.65 5.37
N GLY A 3 7.80 3.28 4.66
CA GLY A 3 8.44 2.67 3.49
C GLY A 3 9.21 1.41 3.83
N TRP A 4 9.97 1.41 4.93
CA TRP A 4 10.67 0.23 5.40
C TRP A 4 9.71 -0.88 5.85
N TRP A 5 8.65 -0.51 6.57
CA TRP A 5 7.63 -1.44 7.01
C TRP A 5 6.97 -2.17 5.83
N PHE A 6 6.58 -1.43 4.79
CA PHE A 6 5.99 -2.02 3.59
C PHE A 6 6.98 -2.85 2.77
N LEU A 7 8.22 -2.37 2.63
CA LEU A 7 9.28 -3.12 1.95
C LEU A 7 9.53 -4.47 2.65
N HIS A 8 9.69 -4.45 3.96
CA HIS A 8 9.89 -5.66 4.75
C HIS A 8 8.70 -6.62 4.61
N ALA A 9 7.47 -6.13 4.76
CA ALA A 9 6.27 -6.93 4.61
C ALA A 9 6.10 -7.55 3.21
N GLY A 10 6.53 -6.86 2.16
CA GLY A 10 6.54 -7.39 0.80
C GLY A 10 7.62 -8.45 0.59
N LEU A 11 8.84 -8.17 1.04
CA LEU A 11 9.97 -9.10 0.93
C LEU A 11 9.74 -10.39 1.72
N ASP A 12 9.18 -10.32 2.92
CA ASP A 12 8.84 -11.51 3.72
C ASP A 12 7.91 -12.46 2.97
N LYS A 13 6.93 -11.89 2.23
CA LYS A 13 6.02 -12.68 1.40
C LYS A 13 6.71 -13.34 0.20
N PHE A 14 7.71 -12.68 -0.38
CA PHE A 14 8.53 -13.30 -1.43
C PHE A 14 9.45 -14.39 -0.90
N LEU A 15 9.99 -14.21 0.31
CA LEU A 15 10.82 -15.23 0.96
C LEU A 15 10.00 -16.45 1.40
N ALA A 16 8.73 -16.26 1.73
CA ALA A 16 7.78 -17.33 2.07
C ALA A 16 7.03 -17.86 0.85
N TRP A 17 7.58 -17.71 -0.36
CA TRP A 17 6.92 -18.16 -1.60
C TRP A 17 6.72 -19.70 -1.63
N PRO A 18 5.56 -20.21 -2.10
CA PRO A 18 4.44 -19.47 -2.68
C PRO A 18 3.55 -18.79 -1.61
N PHE A 19 3.38 -17.47 -1.73
CA PHE A 19 2.47 -16.71 -0.87
C PHE A 19 1.01 -16.99 -1.27
N ASP A 20 0.17 -17.27 -0.28
CA ASP A 20 -1.25 -17.52 -0.46
C ASP A 20 -2.09 -16.57 0.42
N ALA A 21 -2.84 -15.70 -0.22
CA ALA A 21 -3.73 -14.75 0.45
C ALA A 21 -5.11 -15.33 0.79
N SER A 22 -5.43 -16.57 0.39
CA SER A 22 -6.76 -17.16 0.55
C SER A 22 -7.26 -17.15 1.98
N TRP A 23 -6.37 -17.41 2.95
CA TRP A 23 -6.69 -17.38 4.37
C TRP A 23 -7.15 -16.00 4.85
N PHE A 24 -6.61 -14.94 4.26
CA PHE A 24 -6.95 -13.56 4.61
C PHE A 24 -8.21 -13.11 3.88
N VAL A 25 -8.24 -13.22 2.54
CA VAL A 25 -9.36 -12.71 1.74
C VAL A 25 -10.61 -13.59 1.84
N GLY A 26 -10.47 -14.91 1.93
CA GLY A 26 -11.57 -15.87 2.09
C GLY A 26 -11.91 -16.21 3.53
N GLY A 27 -11.00 -15.94 4.48
CA GLY A 27 -11.16 -16.23 5.90
C GLY A 27 -11.47 -14.98 6.71
N ALA A 28 -10.44 -14.28 7.17
CA ALA A 28 -10.60 -13.14 8.07
C ALA A 28 -11.45 -12.01 7.47
N ALA A 29 -11.18 -11.62 6.22
CA ALA A 29 -11.89 -10.53 5.57
C ALA A 29 -13.34 -10.87 5.19
N ALA A 30 -13.65 -12.14 4.95
CA ALA A 30 -14.99 -12.57 4.53
C ALA A 30 -16.08 -12.25 5.55
N GLN A 31 -15.72 -12.17 6.83
CA GLN A 31 -16.65 -11.91 7.94
C GLN A 31 -16.78 -10.42 8.29
N THR A 32 -16.12 -9.56 7.54
CA THR A 32 -16.14 -8.11 7.75
C THR A 32 -17.11 -7.41 6.81
N SER A 33 -17.36 -6.13 7.05
CA SER A 33 -18.17 -5.26 6.16
C SER A 33 -17.61 -5.21 4.72
N LEU A 34 -16.31 -5.45 4.54
CA LEU A 34 -15.66 -5.54 3.23
C LEU A 34 -15.75 -6.93 2.59
N GLY A 35 -16.28 -7.93 3.33
CA GLY A 35 -16.41 -9.31 2.87
C GLY A 35 -16.98 -9.46 1.46
N PRO A 36 -18.13 -8.82 1.12
CA PRO A 36 -18.72 -8.96 -0.23
C PRO A 36 -17.81 -8.56 -1.39
N VAL A 37 -16.87 -7.63 -1.14
CA VAL A 37 -15.90 -7.20 -2.15
C VAL A 37 -14.64 -8.07 -2.12
N VAL A 38 -14.11 -8.32 -0.91
CA VAL A 38 -12.82 -8.99 -0.75
C VAL A 38 -12.89 -10.48 -1.11
N THR A 39 -14.02 -11.14 -0.84
CA THR A 39 -14.22 -12.55 -1.19
C THR A 39 -14.23 -12.82 -2.69
N LEU A 40 -14.43 -11.82 -3.55
CA LEU A 40 -14.24 -11.95 -4.99
C LEU A 40 -12.81 -12.35 -5.36
N PHE A 41 -11.85 -12.07 -4.47
CA PHE A 41 -10.42 -12.36 -4.64
C PHE A 41 -9.98 -13.64 -3.90
N SER A 42 -10.93 -14.46 -3.41
CA SER A 42 -10.62 -15.64 -2.59
C SER A 42 -10.34 -16.91 -3.39
N ASP A 43 -10.62 -16.91 -4.67
CA ASP A 43 -10.40 -18.08 -5.54
C ASP A 43 -10.04 -17.71 -6.98
N GLY A 44 -9.73 -18.72 -7.77
CA GLY A 44 -9.49 -18.61 -9.20
C GLY A 44 -8.37 -17.65 -9.61
N ILE A 45 -8.59 -16.97 -10.73
CA ILE A 45 -7.60 -16.05 -11.31
C ILE A 45 -7.40 -14.80 -10.47
N LEU A 46 -8.43 -14.35 -9.76
CA LEU A 46 -8.35 -13.17 -8.88
C LEU A 46 -7.51 -13.45 -7.64
N LEU A 47 -7.58 -14.66 -7.08
CA LEU A 47 -6.68 -15.07 -6.00
C LEU A 47 -5.22 -15.13 -6.50
N SER A 48 -5.00 -15.73 -7.67
CA SER A 48 -3.65 -15.78 -8.26
C SER A 48 -3.07 -14.38 -8.50
N PHE A 49 -3.90 -13.46 -8.98
CA PHE A 49 -3.54 -12.06 -9.12
C PHE A 49 -3.19 -11.43 -7.76
N THR A 50 -3.99 -11.66 -6.73
CA THR A 50 -3.77 -11.14 -5.37
C THR A 50 -2.47 -11.66 -4.78
N ASN A 51 -2.19 -12.96 -4.95
CA ASN A 51 -0.97 -13.60 -4.45
C ASN A 51 0.31 -12.99 -5.02
N ILE A 52 0.26 -12.43 -6.23
CA ILE A 52 1.38 -11.73 -6.85
C ILE A 52 1.35 -10.24 -6.50
N MET A 53 0.19 -9.59 -6.60
CA MET A 53 0.06 -8.14 -6.48
C MET A 53 0.27 -7.64 -5.05
N VAL A 54 -0.09 -8.41 -4.03
CA VAL A 54 0.11 -7.99 -2.64
C VAL A 54 1.60 -7.91 -2.29
N PRO A 55 2.42 -8.97 -2.47
CA PRO A 55 3.87 -8.88 -2.21
C PRO A 55 4.57 -7.82 -3.08
N LEU A 56 4.25 -7.81 -4.38
CA LEU A 56 4.83 -6.86 -5.32
C LEU A 56 4.45 -5.43 -5.00
N GLY A 57 3.17 -5.17 -4.72
CA GLY A 57 2.67 -3.86 -4.38
C GLY A 57 3.31 -3.32 -3.10
N GLN A 58 3.37 -4.11 -2.04
CA GLN A 58 4.02 -3.71 -0.79
C GLN A 58 5.52 -3.41 -1.00
N THR A 59 6.22 -4.23 -1.78
CA THR A 59 7.64 -4.02 -2.10
C THR A 59 7.83 -2.72 -2.89
N LEU A 60 7.04 -2.48 -3.93
CA LEU A 60 7.15 -1.28 -4.76
C LEU A 60 6.77 -0.01 -4.01
N ILE A 61 5.73 -0.05 -3.17
CA ILE A 61 5.35 1.06 -2.28
C ILE A 61 6.50 1.36 -1.33
N GLY A 62 7.05 0.33 -0.69
CA GLY A 62 8.17 0.48 0.24
C GLY A 62 9.40 1.08 -0.40
N LEU A 63 9.84 0.54 -1.55
CA LEU A 63 10.98 1.06 -2.32
C LEU A 63 10.73 2.49 -2.79
N GLY A 64 9.56 2.76 -3.37
CA GLY A 64 9.18 4.09 -3.86
C GLY A 64 9.29 5.16 -2.77
N LEU A 65 8.83 4.85 -1.56
CA LEU A 65 8.91 5.76 -0.43
C LEU A 65 10.33 5.93 0.13
N ILE A 66 11.14 4.85 0.18
CA ILE A 66 12.52 4.92 0.67
C ILE A 66 13.39 5.74 -0.26
N VAL A 67 13.28 5.47 -1.57
CA VAL A 67 14.07 6.15 -2.59
C VAL A 67 13.50 7.55 -2.92
N GLY A 68 12.24 7.78 -2.56
CA GLY A 68 11.53 9.03 -2.89
C GLY A 68 11.18 9.12 -4.37
N ALA A 69 10.80 8.00 -4.99
CA ALA A 69 10.40 7.92 -6.38
C ALA A 69 8.90 7.62 -6.50
N LEU A 70 8.18 8.38 -7.31
CA LEU A 70 6.71 8.30 -7.45
C LEU A 70 6.02 8.34 -6.08
N THR A 71 6.50 9.20 -5.21
CA THR A 71 6.19 9.21 -3.78
C THR A 71 4.70 9.36 -3.52
N ARG A 72 4.01 10.21 -4.28
CA ARG A 72 2.55 10.39 -4.15
C ARG A 72 1.79 9.14 -4.57
N LEU A 73 2.21 8.52 -5.66
CA LEU A 73 1.58 7.29 -6.15
C LEU A 73 1.78 6.14 -5.16
N ALA A 74 3.01 5.96 -4.67
CA ALA A 74 3.33 4.97 -3.66
C ALA A 74 2.53 5.19 -2.36
N ALA A 75 2.45 6.45 -1.90
CA ALA A 75 1.68 6.79 -0.71
C ALA A 75 0.17 6.61 -0.90
N PHE A 76 -0.37 6.90 -2.07
CA PHE A 76 -1.77 6.65 -2.39
C PHE A 76 -2.12 5.15 -2.28
N PHE A 77 -1.32 4.28 -2.92
CA PHE A 77 -1.56 2.84 -2.83
C PHE A 77 -1.29 2.29 -1.43
N GLY A 78 -0.33 2.85 -0.70
CA GLY A 78 -0.11 2.52 0.71
C GLY A 78 -1.32 2.87 1.57
N ALA A 79 -1.90 4.06 1.42
CA ALA A 79 -3.11 4.48 2.11
C ALA A 79 -4.31 3.57 1.74
N PHE A 80 -4.43 3.22 0.46
CA PHE A 80 -5.46 2.31 -0.02
C PHE A 80 -5.39 0.94 0.67
N LEU A 81 -4.21 0.32 0.71
CA LEU A 81 -4.00 -0.96 1.42
C LEU A 81 -4.26 -0.84 2.91
N MET A 82 -3.78 0.24 3.56
CA MET A 82 -4.01 0.46 4.99
C MET A 82 -5.50 0.65 5.31
N THR A 83 -6.31 1.17 4.38
CA THR A 83 -7.77 1.24 4.54
C THR A 83 -8.37 -0.16 4.69
N PHE A 84 -7.99 -1.10 3.82
CA PHE A 84 -8.45 -2.49 3.93
C PHE A 84 -8.00 -3.12 5.24
N PHE A 85 -6.74 -2.98 5.61
CA PHE A 85 -6.21 -3.54 6.86
C PHE A 85 -6.92 -2.94 8.08
N TYR A 86 -7.19 -1.64 8.09
CA TYR A 86 -7.88 -0.97 9.18
C TYR A 86 -9.27 -1.55 9.44
N PHE A 87 -10.09 -1.72 8.40
CA PHE A 87 -11.42 -2.29 8.55
C PHE A 87 -11.37 -3.79 8.87
N ILE A 88 -10.60 -4.57 8.13
CA ILE A 88 -10.54 -6.01 8.31
C ILE A 88 -9.98 -6.37 9.69
N ASN A 89 -8.83 -5.83 10.06
CA ASN A 89 -8.23 -6.08 11.37
C ASN A 89 -9.08 -5.49 12.50
N GLY A 90 -9.69 -4.34 12.28
CA GLY A 90 -10.55 -3.67 13.24
C GLY A 90 -11.77 -4.51 13.60
N GLU A 91 -12.52 -4.93 12.60
CA GLU A 91 -13.75 -5.73 12.77
C GLU A 91 -13.47 -7.15 13.27
N THR A 92 -12.28 -7.70 12.98
CA THR A 92 -11.88 -9.03 13.49
C THR A 92 -11.28 -8.98 14.89
N GLY A 93 -11.36 -7.85 15.59
CA GLY A 93 -11.00 -7.72 17.01
C GLY A 93 -10.04 -6.58 17.32
N GLY A 94 -9.41 -5.95 16.33
CA GLY A 94 -8.47 -4.86 16.54
C GLY A 94 -9.09 -3.63 17.22
N TRP A 95 -10.41 -3.44 17.09
CA TRP A 95 -11.15 -2.33 17.74
C TRP A 95 -11.63 -2.66 19.16
N ALA A 96 -11.31 -3.82 19.70
CA ALA A 96 -11.71 -4.19 21.06
C ALA A 96 -11.23 -3.20 22.13
N HIS A 97 -10.10 -2.52 21.88
CA HIS A 97 -9.51 -1.52 22.79
C HIS A 97 -9.55 -0.08 22.23
N GLY A 98 -10.31 0.14 21.17
CA GLY A 98 -10.50 1.46 20.55
C GLY A 98 -10.19 1.46 19.05
N VAL A 99 -10.67 2.51 18.39
CA VAL A 99 -10.55 2.65 16.92
C VAL A 99 -9.20 3.23 16.46
N ILE A 100 -8.36 3.69 17.39
CA ILE A 100 -7.03 4.21 17.07
C ILE A 100 -6.03 3.06 17.08
N THR A 101 -5.78 2.51 15.90
CA THR A 101 -4.89 1.36 15.70
C THR A 101 -3.64 1.74 14.91
N GLY A 102 -2.66 0.84 14.84
CA GLY A 102 -1.49 1.01 13.98
C GLY A 102 -1.85 1.16 12.50
N ASP A 103 -2.92 0.48 12.05
CA ASP A 103 -3.40 0.59 10.67
C ASP A 103 -3.95 1.99 10.38
N LEU A 104 -4.69 2.60 11.32
CA LEU A 104 -5.15 3.98 11.20
C LEU A 104 -3.98 4.96 11.16
N LEU A 105 -2.99 4.77 12.03
CA LEU A 105 -1.78 5.62 12.02
C LEU A 105 -1.02 5.48 10.71
N GLY A 106 -0.86 4.26 10.20
CA GLY A 106 -0.27 4.01 8.89
C GLY A 106 -1.02 4.73 7.77
N LEU A 107 -2.34 4.60 7.75
CA LEU A 107 -3.21 5.29 6.78
C LEU A 107 -3.00 6.81 6.80
N LEU A 108 -3.01 7.42 7.99
CA LEU A 108 -2.81 8.86 8.14
C LEU A 108 -1.40 9.30 7.69
N ILE A 109 -0.36 8.53 8.01
CA ILE A 109 1.01 8.83 7.57
C ILE A 109 1.10 8.78 6.04
N PHE A 110 0.53 7.76 5.39
CA PHE A 110 0.50 7.69 3.93
C PHE A 110 -0.28 8.85 3.31
N ALA A 111 -1.43 9.22 3.88
CA ALA A 111 -2.20 10.37 3.44
C ALA A 111 -1.40 11.68 3.55
N MET A 112 -0.65 11.87 4.64
CA MET A 112 0.24 13.02 4.80
C MET A 112 1.35 13.03 3.74
N ILE A 113 2.01 11.90 3.48
CA ILE A 113 3.07 11.81 2.47
C ILE A 113 2.50 12.14 1.08
N ALA A 114 1.32 11.63 0.74
CA ALA A 114 0.67 11.88 -0.53
C ALA A 114 0.34 13.38 -0.73
N THR A 115 -0.05 14.07 0.33
CA THR A 115 -0.41 15.49 0.27
C THR A 115 0.80 16.42 0.30
N LEU A 116 1.79 16.14 1.14
CA LEU A 116 2.96 16.99 1.33
C LEU A 116 3.99 16.93 0.19
N GLY A 117 3.99 15.84 -0.59
CA GLY A 117 4.93 15.69 -1.68
C GLY A 117 6.39 15.58 -1.22
N ALA A 118 6.63 14.77 -0.21
CA ALA A 118 7.93 14.64 0.46
C ALA A 118 9.10 14.23 -0.47
N GLY A 119 8.82 13.51 -1.57
CA GLY A 119 9.83 13.06 -2.53
C GLY A 119 10.51 14.19 -3.30
N ARG A 120 9.91 15.38 -3.36
CA ARG A 120 10.52 16.55 -4.00
C ARG A 120 11.60 17.22 -3.17
N VAL A 121 11.69 16.92 -1.89
CA VAL A 121 12.66 17.58 -0.99
C VAL A 121 14.00 16.84 -1.04
N LEU A 122 14.01 15.52 -0.82
CA LEU A 122 15.23 14.72 -0.73
C LEU A 122 15.19 13.43 -1.59
N GLY A 123 14.11 13.23 -2.39
CA GLY A 123 13.93 12.02 -3.16
C GLY A 123 14.30 12.14 -4.64
N VAL A 124 14.24 11.02 -5.34
CA VAL A 124 14.41 10.92 -6.79
C VAL A 124 13.39 11.80 -7.51
N ASP A 125 12.21 12.02 -6.95
CA ASP A 125 11.18 12.90 -7.51
C ASP A 125 11.67 14.34 -7.72
N ALA A 126 12.61 14.80 -6.89
CA ALA A 126 13.24 16.10 -7.06
C ALA A 126 14.03 16.21 -8.38
N TYR A 127 14.64 15.10 -8.80
CA TYR A 127 15.36 15.03 -10.08
C TYR A 127 14.39 14.79 -11.24
N LEU A 128 13.43 13.90 -11.07
CA LEU A 128 12.42 13.59 -12.08
C LEU A 128 11.62 14.85 -12.48
N ALA A 129 11.27 15.70 -11.52
CA ALA A 129 10.56 16.95 -11.76
C ALA A 129 11.29 17.94 -12.68
N LYS A 130 12.63 17.82 -12.77
CA LYS A 130 13.50 18.68 -13.60
C LYS A 130 13.72 18.13 -15.01
N THR A 131 13.36 16.86 -15.26
CA THR A 131 13.57 16.23 -16.56
C THR A 131 12.66 16.81 -17.64
N SER A 132 13.13 16.82 -18.88
CA SER A 132 12.32 17.20 -20.04
C SER A 132 11.08 16.34 -20.17
N PHE A 133 11.21 15.04 -19.88
CA PHE A 133 10.11 14.08 -19.94
C PHE A 133 8.92 14.48 -19.05
N VAL A 134 9.17 14.86 -17.80
CA VAL A 134 8.09 15.31 -16.88
C VAL A 134 7.59 16.70 -17.26
N ARG A 135 8.46 17.55 -17.79
CA ARG A 135 8.09 18.88 -18.26
C ARG A 135 7.15 18.81 -19.46
N ASP A 136 7.40 17.88 -20.38
CA ASP A 136 6.61 17.67 -21.59
C ASP A 136 5.29 16.90 -21.30
N HIS A 137 5.21 16.22 -20.13
CA HIS A 137 4.04 15.48 -19.68
C HIS A 137 3.53 15.99 -18.30
N PRO A 138 2.82 17.13 -18.26
CA PRO A 138 2.43 17.80 -17.00
C PRO A 138 1.63 16.91 -16.03
N ARG A 139 0.89 15.93 -16.55
CA ARG A 139 0.10 15.00 -15.74
C ARG A 139 0.95 14.12 -14.84
N LEU A 140 2.21 13.84 -15.21
CA LEU A 140 3.13 13.05 -14.38
C LEU A 140 3.47 13.75 -13.06
N ARG A 141 3.31 15.07 -12.98
CA ARG A 141 3.51 15.84 -11.74
C ARG A 141 2.54 15.49 -10.63
N TYR A 142 1.40 14.86 -10.94
CA TYR A 142 0.45 14.40 -9.93
C TYR A 142 0.94 13.15 -9.20
N PHE A 143 1.82 12.36 -9.79
CA PHE A 143 2.32 11.09 -9.25
C PHE A 143 3.65 11.24 -8.50
N ILE A 144 4.43 12.25 -8.86
CA ILE A 144 5.67 12.60 -8.20
C ILE A 144 5.39 13.61 -7.08
N GLY A 145 5.97 13.34 -5.91
CA GLY A 145 5.71 14.09 -4.70
C GLY A 145 6.77 15.09 -4.32
#